data_41f6a3cf692a39a19bff5dd7f628c41a
#
_entry.id   41f6a3cf692a39a19bff5dd7f628c41a
#
_cell.length_a   1.000
_cell.length_b   1.000
_cell.length_c   1.000
_cell.angle_alpha   90.00
_cell.angle_beta   90.00
_cell.angle_gamma   90.00
#
_symmetry.space_group_name_H-M   'P 1'
#
loop_
_entity.id
_entity.type
_entity.pdbx_description
1 polymer ?
#
loop_
_entity_poly.entity_id
_entity_poly.type
_entity_poly.pdbx_seq_one_letter_code
_entity_poly.pdbx_strand_id
1 'polypeptide(L)'
;MAKKSKKKTRPASRAKTVATKPRWEANLAATPIREIAPKAPGLPLSWPALGLTLLQAAVIAIAVLWIYHPVLHGTWLWDDDYLLSENAVVHSPDGIMDIWFNPASLIDFFPLTVSVEWLEWQFWPNDPFCYHLTSVIMHIISSLLIWVLFRKLGLRLAWLGGLLFAIHPAMVESVAWMAELKNTLATPPFILAACFWVDYDRSRHIDHYFLALGLFLVAMLCKTTMVMFPFLILFYAWWKYDRITWWDILRSAPFFLISLAIGLLVIFFLRHGVGEGMTPLGGAFSRLACAGLSLAFYFSKCVLPIGYFPIYPQWEINPPNLAQFLPWPVVIGALAWLWTKRHGWARHILFGFGFFIINLLPFVGFRMISFMRFTWVMDHFLYLPIIGLLGLAVAAVSQLDLRFSASTRPFRIAALVVALALLARESHNYSKIFVDQTHLWTYTIRHNPYAWPAYNNLGNVLSNERQLPAAEAAYEGALLLNPDYPEAHNNLGRIYAAWGQFPAALAQFEEALRLEPDLASAQQNKAAVLQAMATMPPKK
;
A
#
# COMPACT_ATOMS: atom_id res chain seq x y z
N MET A 1 -109.96 -5.34 -1.42
CA MET A 1 -109.23 -6.61 -1.42
C MET A 1 -107.77 -6.34 -1.68
N ALA A 2 -106.92 -6.31 -0.66
CA ALA A 2 -105.44 -6.03 -0.80
C ALA A 2 -104.63 -7.10 -0.05
N LYS A 3 -103.82 -7.83 -0.78
CA LYS A 3 -102.96 -8.85 -0.19
C LYS A 3 -101.65 -8.18 0.35
N LYS A 4 -101.46 -8.31 1.66
CA LYS A 4 -100.16 -7.90 2.32
C LYS A 4 -99.08 -8.95 2.05
N SER A 5 -97.95 -8.51 1.44
CA SER A 5 -96.72 -9.29 1.30
C SER A 5 -95.85 -9.08 2.54
N LYS A 6 -95.47 -10.17 3.24
CA LYS A 6 -94.54 -10.17 4.37
C LYS A 6 -93.09 -10.12 3.81
N LYS A 7 -92.34 -9.06 4.12
CA LYS A 7 -90.88 -9.04 3.95
C LYS A 7 -90.19 -9.78 5.09
N LYS A 8 -89.46 -10.88 4.78
CA LYS A 8 -88.54 -11.54 5.69
C LYS A 8 -87.27 -10.73 5.82
N THR A 9 -86.94 -10.29 7.02
CA THR A 9 -85.68 -9.71 7.41
C THR A 9 -84.59 -10.78 7.51
N ARG A 10 -83.51 -10.67 6.76
CA ARG A 10 -82.24 -11.44 6.93
C ARG A 10 -81.37 -10.77 7.99
N PRO A 11 -80.67 -11.55 8.86
CA PRO A 11 -79.74 -10.95 9.82
C PRO A 11 -78.48 -10.50 9.18
N ALA A 12 -77.94 -9.33 9.63
CA ALA A 12 -76.73 -8.68 9.17
C ALA A 12 -75.50 -9.56 9.49
N SER A 13 -74.71 -9.92 8.49
CA SER A 13 -73.41 -10.55 8.65
C SER A 13 -72.42 -9.52 9.19
N ARG A 14 -71.77 -9.81 10.35
CA ARG A 14 -70.64 -9.07 10.90
C ARG A 14 -69.49 -9.08 9.88
N ALA A 15 -69.24 -7.92 9.27
CA ALA A 15 -68.02 -7.72 8.49
C ALA A 15 -66.81 -7.80 9.43
N LYS A 16 -65.94 -8.81 9.20
CA LYS A 16 -64.59 -8.85 9.79
C LYS A 16 -63.79 -7.69 9.18
N THR A 17 -63.47 -6.69 9.99
CA THR A 17 -62.50 -5.66 9.67
C THR A 17 -61.13 -6.36 9.47
N VAL A 18 -60.75 -6.52 8.20
CA VAL A 18 -59.37 -6.89 7.85
C VAL A 18 -58.54 -5.62 8.12
N ALA A 19 -57.70 -5.70 9.14
CA ALA A 19 -56.72 -4.65 9.43
C ALA A 19 -55.82 -4.49 8.20
N THR A 20 -55.99 -3.41 7.47
CA THR A 20 -55.09 -3.00 6.40
C THR A 20 -53.76 -2.67 7.03
N LYS A 21 -52.70 -3.42 6.69
CA LYS A 21 -51.33 -3.10 7.06
C LYS A 21 -51.01 -1.64 6.64
N PRO A 22 -50.26 -0.91 7.48
CA PRO A 22 -49.95 0.49 7.20
C PRO A 22 -49.22 0.62 5.85
N ARG A 23 -49.55 1.67 5.10
CA ARG A 23 -49.05 1.96 3.74
C ARG A 23 -47.53 2.03 3.62
N TRP A 24 -46.79 2.15 4.76
CA TRP A 24 -45.35 2.10 4.83
C TRP A 24 -44.78 0.66 4.75
N GLU A 25 -45.52 -0.36 5.18
CA GLU A 25 -45.12 -1.77 5.00
C GLU A 25 -45.27 -2.23 3.54
N ALA A 26 -46.23 -1.71 2.81
CA ALA A 26 -46.41 -2.01 1.39
C ALA A 26 -45.31 -1.39 0.50
N ASN A 27 -44.70 -0.26 0.92
CA ASN A 27 -43.55 0.35 0.23
C ASN A 27 -42.21 -0.30 0.56
N LEU A 28 -42.15 -1.22 1.55
CA LEU A 28 -40.99 -2.04 1.86
C LEU A 28 -40.91 -3.32 1.01
N ALA A 29 -41.99 -3.70 0.34
CA ALA A 29 -41.96 -4.65 -0.77
C ALA A 29 -41.41 -3.92 -2.01
N ALA A 30 -40.16 -3.49 -1.89
CA ALA A 30 -39.42 -2.82 -2.92
C ALA A 30 -39.48 -3.62 -4.22
N THR A 31 -39.72 -2.92 -5.32
CA THR A 31 -39.41 -3.34 -6.68
C THR A 31 -38.10 -4.16 -6.65
N PRO A 32 -38.09 -5.40 -7.12
CA PRO A 32 -36.85 -6.19 -7.14
C PRO A 32 -35.84 -5.41 -7.97
N ILE A 33 -34.78 -4.91 -7.32
CA ILE A 33 -33.63 -4.38 -8.03
C ILE A 33 -33.17 -5.54 -8.89
N ARG A 34 -33.28 -5.36 -10.21
CA ARG A 34 -32.75 -6.28 -11.20
C ARG A 34 -31.37 -6.71 -10.71
N GLU A 35 -31.16 -8.01 -10.48
CA GLU A 35 -29.89 -8.60 -10.09
C GLU A 35 -28.81 -8.09 -11.06
N ILE A 36 -28.03 -7.10 -10.62
CA ILE A 36 -26.96 -6.49 -11.44
C ILE A 36 -25.73 -7.39 -11.51
N ALA A 37 -25.68 -8.39 -10.65
CA ALA A 37 -24.67 -9.44 -10.74
C ALA A 37 -25.27 -10.67 -11.40
N PRO A 38 -24.79 -11.10 -12.57
CA PRO A 38 -25.09 -12.42 -13.05
C PRO A 38 -24.64 -13.40 -11.93
N LYS A 39 -25.51 -14.38 -11.60
CA LYS A 39 -25.10 -15.53 -10.80
C LYS A 39 -23.74 -15.95 -11.32
N ALA A 40 -22.69 -15.86 -10.48
CA ALA A 40 -21.40 -16.42 -10.88
C ALA A 40 -21.71 -17.88 -11.25
N PRO A 41 -21.42 -18.32 -12.48
CA PRO A 41 -21.66 -19.68 -12.86
C PRO A 41 -20.89 -20.53 -11.85
N GLY A 42 -21.61 -21.36 -11.10
CA GLY A 42 -20.99 -22.45 -10.35
C GLY A 42 -20.14 -23.16 -11.39
N LEU A 43 -18.82 -23.27 -11.17
CA LEU A 43 -17.94 -23.95 -12.10
C LEU A 43 -18.43 -25.38 -12.33
N PRO A 44 -18.94 -25.74 -13.49
CA PRO A 44 -18.70 -27.07 -13.95
C PRO A 44 -17.21 -27.07 -14.31
N LEU A 45 -16.40 -27.76 -13.52
CA LEU A 45 -15.00 -28.07 -13.84
C LEU A 45 -14.98 -28.96 -15.09
N SER A 46 -15.23 -28.39 -16.27
CA SER A 46 -14.89 -29.05 -17.50
C SER A 46 -13.37 -28.99 -17.66
N TRP A 47 -12.73 -30.08 -18.00
CA TRP A 47 -11.30 -30.16 -18.20
C TRP A 47 -10.71 -29.01 -19.05
N PRO A 48 -11.37 -28.54 -20.14
CA PRO A 48 -10.90 -27.38 -20.90
C PRO A 48 -10.94 -26.08 -20.10
N ALA A 49 -11.94 -25.87 -19.25
CA ALA A 49 -12.04 -24.65 -18.41
C ALA A 49 -10.99 -24.63 -17.31
N LEU A 50 -10.68 -25.78 -16.71
CA LEU A 50 -9.62 -25.94 -15.74
C LEU A 50 -8.25 -25.67 -16.40
N GLY A 51 -7.99 -26.25 -17.57
CA GLY A 51 -6.75 -26.04 -18.32
C GLY A 51 -6.51 -24.58 -18.66
N LEU A 52 -7.54 -23.85 -19.12
CA LEU A 52 -7.42 -22.40 -19.36
C LEU A 52 -7.13 -21.61 -18.08
N THR A 53 -7.78 -21.95 -16.95
CA THR A 53 -7.54 -21.29 -15.68
C THR A 53 -6.11 -21.51 -15.20
N LEU A 54 -5.59 -22.73 -15.30
CA LEU A 54 -4.21 -23.04 -14.93
C LEU A 54 -3.21 -22.33 -15.85
N LEU A 55 -3.48 -22.26 -17.16
CA LEU A 55 -2.65 -21.50 -18.09
C LEU A 55 -2.60 -20.01 -17.74
N GLN A 56 -3.75 -19.42 -17.42
CA GLN A 56 -3.84 -18.01 -17.01
C GLN A 56 -3.08 -17.75 -15.69
N ALA A 57 -3.17 -18.65 -14.72
CA ALA A 57 -2.41 -18.56 -13.48
C ALA A 57 -0.90 -18.70 -13.73
N ALA A 58 -0.50 -19.64 -14.60
CA ALA A 58 0.90 -19.82 -14.99
C ALA A 58 1.47 -18.58 -15.69
N VAL A 59 0.70 -17.93 -16.57
CA VAL A 59 1.11 -16.68 -17.23
C VAL A 59 1.39 -15.59 -16.18
N ILE A 60 0.52 -15.43 -15.17
CA ILE A 60 0.75 -14.47 -14.08
C ILE A 60 2.04 -14.83 -13.32
N ALA A 61 2.20 -16.08 -12.90
CA ALA A 61 3.36 -16.51 -12.14
C ALA A 61 4.68 -16.33 -12.93
N ILE A 62 4.70 -16.75 -14.21
CA ILE A 62 5.87 -16.61 -15.07
C ILE A 62 6.22 -15.13 -15.31
N ALA A 63 5.22 -14.27 -15.52
CA ALA A 63 5.45 -12.83 -15.69
C ALA A 63 6.08 -12.22 -14.44
N VAL A 64 5.58 -12.54 -13.23
CA VAL A 64 6.16 -12.08 -11.96
C VAL A 64 7.59 -12.60 -11.79
N LEU A 65 7.81 -13.91 -11.97
CA LEU A 65 9.16 -14.50 -11.85
C LEU A 65 10.15 -13.86 -12.83
N TRP A 66 9.73 -13.56 -14.06
CA TRP A 66 10.58 -12.87 -15.04
C TRP A 66 10.88 -11.43 -14.64
N ILE A 67 9.88 -10.68 -14.14
CA ILE A 67 10.05 -9.28 -13.72
C ILE A 67 11.04 -9.19 -12.56
N TYR A 68 10.88 -10.04 -11.55
CA TYR A 68 11.66 -9.98 -10.31
C TYR A 68 12.88 -10.91 -10.29
N HIS A 69 13.18 -11.62 -11.39
CA HIS A 69 14.39 -12.46 -11.49
C HIS A 69 15.68 -11.71 -11.09
N PRO A 70 15.93 -10.45 -11.50
CA PRO A 70 17.13 -9.72 -11.07
C PRO A 70 17.22 -9.59 -9.55
N VAL A 71 16.10 -9.31 -8.88
CA VAL A 71 16.03 -9.05 -7.44
C VAL A 71 16.30 -10.32 -6.62
N LEU A 72 15.94 -11.51 -7.14
CA LEU A 72 16.22 -12.77 -6.44
C LEU A 72 17.71 -13.03 -6.17
N HIS A 73 18.60 -12.32 -6.86
CA HIS A 73 20.05 -12.36 -6.65
C HIS A 73 20.58 -11.07 -6.06
N GLY A 74 19.69 -10.27 -5.46
CA GLY A 74 20.00 -8.99 -4.83
C GLY A 74 20.63 -9.13 -3.44
N THR A 75 21.02 -8.00 -2.89
CA THR A 75 21.58 -7.86 -1.55
C THR A 75 20.62 -7.08 -0.64
N TRP A 76 20.99 -6.92 0.63
CA TRP A 76 20.28 -6.03 1.56
C TRP A 76 20.29 -4.59 1.07
N LEU A 77 19.14 -3.91 1.19
CA LEU A 77 18.94 -2.56 0.67
C LEU A 77 18.42 -1.62 1.76
N TRP A 78 19.01 -0.44 1.87
CA TRP A 78 18.50 0.66 2.68
C TRP A 78 18.15 0.21 4.12
N ASP A 79 16.85 0.25 4.47
CA ASP A 79 16.37 -0.10 5.81
C ASP A 79 16.43 -1.62 6.11
N ASP A 80 16.73 -2.46 5.13
CA ASP A 80 16.87 -3.91 5.34
C ASP A 80 17.98 -4.24 6.34
N ASP A 81 19.07 -3.44 6.37
CA ASP A 81 20.14 -3.61 7.33
C ASP A 81 19.61 -3.42 8.76
N TYR A 82 18.86 -2.36 8.99
CA TYR A 82 18.35 -2.01 10.30
C TYR A 82 17.14 -2.88 10.74
N LEU A 83 16.28 -3.25 9.80
CA LEU A 83 15.06 -4.01 10.09
C LEU A 83 15.33 -5.52 10.17
N LEU A 84 16.32 -6.03 9.43
CA LEU A 84 16.57 -7.47 9.25
C LEU A 84 17.99 -7.87 9.65
N SER A 85 19.01 -7.46 8.88
CA SER A 85 20.37 -8.03 9.01
C SER A 85 21.12 -7.59 10.27
N GLU A 86 20.71 -6.51 10.94
CA GLU A 86 21.28 -6.04 12.21
C GLU A 86 20.26 -6.05 13.37
N ASN A 87 19.03 -6.53 13.14
CA ASN A 87 17.97 -6.50 14.13
C ASN A 87 18.13 -7.61 15.19
N ALA A 88 18.48 -7.22 16.42
CA ALA A 88 18.69 -8.15 17.52
C ALA A 88 17.45 -8.99 17.87
N VAL A 89 16.23 -8.45 17.69
CA VAL A 89 14.97 -9.18 17.96
C VAL A 89 14.76 -10.27 16.92
N VAL A 90 15.03 -9.98 15.65
CA VAL A 90 14.90 -10.93 14.54
C VAL A 90 15.94 -12.05 14.68
N HIS A 91 17.14 -11.73 15.15
CA HIS A 91 18.24 -12.70 15.31
C HIS A 91 18.09 -13.59 16.54
N SER A 92 17.41 -13.12 17.59
CA SER A 92 17.27 -13.88 18.84
C SER A 92 16.40 -15.12 18.64
N PRO A 93 16.80 -16.30 19.12
CA PRO A 93 15.94 -17.48 19.14
C PRO A 93 14.63 -17.27 19.90
N ASP A 94 14.65 -16.44 20.95
CA ASP A 94 13.49 -16.09 21.77
C ASP A 94 12.78 -14.83 21.28
N GLY A 95 13.23 -14.23 20.17
CA GLY A 95 12.72 -12.96 19.63
C GLY A 95 11.22 -12.95 19.35
N ILE A 96 10.64 -14.14 19.06
CA ILE A 96 9.19 -14.28 18.89
C ILE A 96 8.40 -13.85 20.15
N MET A 97 8.95 -14.04 21.34
CA MET A 97 8.33 -13.60 22.60
C MET A 97 8.37 -12.07 22.71
N ASP A 98 9.51 -11.45 22.34
CA ASP A 98 9.66 -10.00 22.31
C ASP A 98 8.71 -9.36 21.30
N ILE A 99 8.58 -9.94 20.10
CA ILE A 99 7.66 -9.45 19.06
C ILE A 99 6.22 -9.35 19.56
N TRP A 100 5.75 -10.32 20.32
CA TRP A 100 4.33 -10.38 20.73
C TRP A 100 4.05 -9.79 22.11
N PHE A 101 5.00 -9.81 23.04
CA PHE A 101 4.79 -9.44 24.43
C PHE A 101 5.60 -8.22 24.89
N ASN A 102 6.58 -7.77 24.07
CA ASN A 102 7.33 -6.56 24.31
C ASN A 102 7.30 -5.62 23.10
N PRO A 103 6.15 -5.00 22.79
CA PRO A 103 5.99 -4.15 21.61
C PRO A 103 6.98 -2.97 21.54
N ALA A 104 7.59 -2.59 22.67
CA ALA A 104 8.63 -1.55 22.71
C ALA A 104 9.94 -1.99 22.04
N SER A 105 10.15 -3.31 21.82
CA SER A 105 11.28 -3.84 21.07
C SER A 105 11.14 -3.69 19.56
N LEU A 106 9.93 -3.37 19.08
CA LEU A 106 9.64 -3.21 17.66
C LEU A 106 9.80 -1.76 17.23
N ILE A 107 10.40 -1.57 16.07
CA ILE A 107 10.54 -0.27 15.42
C ILE A 107 9.17 0.23 14.94
N ASP A 108 8.44 -0.65 14.25
CA ASP A 108 7.06 -0.47 13.80
C ASP A 108 6.19 -1.61 14.34
N PHE A 109 4.93 -1.33 14.68
CA PHE A 109 4.01 -2.34 15.20
C PHE A 109 3.40 -3.18 14.07
N PHE A 110 4.17 -4.11 13.53
CA PHE A 110 3.74 -5.11 12.54
C PHE A 110 4.10 -6.53 13.00
N PRO A 111 3.53 -7.00 14.14
CA PRO A 111 4.02 -8.19 14.81
C PRO A 111 4.01 -9.44 13.94
N LEU A 112 3.04 -9.59 13.03
CA LEU A 112 2.99 -10.75 12.15
C LEU A 112 4.04 -10.69 11.05
N THR A 113 4.32 -9.50 10.48
CA THR A 113 5.41 -9.34 9.49
C THR A 113 6.75 -9.63 10.14
N VAL A 114 7.05 -9.03 11.29
CA VAL A 114 8.30 -9.28 12.01
C VAL A 114 8.41 -10.75 12.44
N SER A 115 7.28 -11.43 12.74
CA SER A 115 7.30 -12.88 13.03
C SER A 115 7.70 -13.73 11.82
N VAL A 116 7.28 -13.32 10.61
CA VAL A 116 7.70 -13.99 9.36
C VAL A 116 9.17 -13.72 9.11
N GLU A 117 9.64 -12.48 9.25
CA GLU A 117 11.04 -12.09 9.14
C GLU A 117 11.95 -12.84 10.16
N TRP A 118 11.47 -12.94 11.42
CA TRP A 118 12.12 -13.76 12.44
C TRP A 118 12.21 -15.23 12.02
N LEU A 119 11.13 -15.80 11.49
CA LEU A 119 11.11 -17.19 11.03
C LEU A 119 12.07 -17.41 9.86
N GLU A 120 12.10 -16.48 8.89
CA GLU A 120 13.04 -16.54 7.77
C GLU A 120 14.48 -16.50 8.25
N TRP A 121 14.81 -15.64 9.23
CA TRP A 121 16.15 -15.58 9.82
C TRP A 121 16.55 -16.88 10.50
N GLN A 122 15.65 -17.54 11.23
CA GLN A 122 15.96 -18.80 11.89
C GLN A 122 16.30 -19.93 10.90
N PHE A 123 15.73 -19.90 9.70
CA PHE A 123 15.95 -20.94 8.69
C PHE A 123 17.03 -20.56 7.67
N TRP A 124 17.14 -19.29 7.32
CA TRP A 124 18.04 -18.78 6.26
C TRP A 124 18.77 -17.50 6.71
N PRO A 125 19.60 -17.58 7.75
CA PRO A 125 20.31 -16.41 8.23
C PRO A 125 21.25 -15.86 7.14
N ASN A 126 21.21 -14.55 6.93
CA ASN A 126 22.03 -13.84 5.92
C ASN A 126 21.84 -14.27 4.45
N ASP A 127 20.73 -14.89 4.10
CA ASP A 127 20.42 -15.23 2.71
C ASP A 127 19.30 -14.35 2.12
N PRO A 128 19.62 -13.21 1.48
CA PRO A 128 18.62 -12.30 0.89
C PRO A 128 17.70 -12.98 -0.12
N PHE A 129 18.15 -14.05 -0.79
CA PHE A 129 17.35 -14.78 -1.79
C PHE A 129 16.01 -15.25 -1.22
N CYS A 130 16.01 -15.82 -0.01
CA CYS A 130 14.79 -16.36 0.59
C CYS A 130 13.78 -15.26 0.92
N TYR A 131 14.23 -14.11 1.42
CA TYR A 131 13.39 -12.95 1.73
C TYR A 131 12.75 -12.35 0.45
N HIS A 132 13.55 -12.18 -0.59
CA HIS A 132 13.02 -11.76 -1.90
C HIS A 132 12.02 -12.77 -2.45
N LEU A 133 12.31 -14.07 -2.34
CA LEU A 133 11.42 -15.13 -2.82
C LEU A 133 10.07 -15.10 -2.10
N THR A 134 10.05 -14.87 -0.79
CA THR A 134 8.80 -14.71 -0.01
C THR A 134 7.97 -13.55 -0.55
N SER A 135 8.57 -12.37 -0.76
CA SER A 135 7.87 -11.20 -1.31
C SER A 135 7.31 -11.49 -2.71
N VAL A 136 8.08 -12.15 -3.57
CA VAL A 136 7.66 -12.54 -4.93
C VAL A 136 6.50 -13.53 -4.88
N ILE A 137 6.55 -14.55 -4.01
CA ILE A 137 5.47 -15.52 -3.84
C ILE A 137 4.20 -14.83 -3.32
N MET A 138 4.30 -13.95 -2.33
CA MET A 138 3.16 -13.19 -1.81
C MET A 138 2.56 -12.28 -2.88
N HIS A 139 3.36 -11.72 -3.77
CA HIS A 139 2.87 -10.93 -4.90
C HIS A 139 2.13 -11.78 -5.95
N ILE A 140 2.62 -12.99 -6.25
CA ILE A 140 1.90 -13.95 -7.11
C ILE A 140 0.55 -14.30 -6.47
N ILE A 141 0.52 -14.65 -5.19
CA ILE A 141 -0.71 -14.96 -4.46
C ILE A 141 -1.68 -13.77 -4.48
N SER A 142 -1.20 -12.55 -4.21
CA SER A 142 -2.01 -11.33 -4.28
C SER A 142 -2.63 -11.15 -5.66
N SER A 143 -1.86 -11.33 -6.72
CA SER A 143 -2.31 -11.19 -8.11
C SER A 143 -3.42 -12.21 -8.46
N LEU A 144 -3.25 -13.45 -8.03
CA LEU A 144 -4.26 -14.50 -8.21
C LEU A 144 -5.52 -14.23 -7.40
N LEU A 145 -5.39 -13.73 -6.17
CA LEU A 145 -6.52 -13.38 -5.32
C LEU A 145 -7.29 -12.16 -5.84
N ILE A 146 -6.62 -11.17 -6.41
CA ILE A 146 -7.26 -10.04 -7.10
C ILE A 146 -8.08 -10.54 -8.29
N TRP A 147 -7.55 -11.47 -9.07
CA TRP A 147 -8.33 -12.15 -10.13
C TRP A 147 -9.59 -12.80 -9.56
N VAL A 148 -9.49 -13.55 -8.44
CA VAL A 148 -10.64 -14.17 -7.76
C VAL A 148 -11.64 -13.10 -7.29
N LEU A 149 -11.18 -12.03 -6.65
CA LEU A 149 -12.03 -10.93 -6.19
C LEU A 149 -12.78 -10.29 -7.36
N PHE A 150 -12.09 -9.97 -8.45
CA PHE A 150 -12.72 -9.36 -9.62
C PHE A 150 -13.75 -10.30 -10.29
N ARG A 151 -13.50 -11.61 -10.30
CA ARG A 151 -14.53 -12.60 -10.68
C ARG A 151 -15.75 -12.56 -9.78
N LYS A 152 -15.53 -12.50 -8.47
CA LYS A 152 -16.63 -12.39 -7.49
C LYS A 152 -17.41 -11.08 -7.65
N LEU A 153 -16.76 -9.99 -8.04
CA LEU A 153 -17.42 -8.72 -8.34
C LEU A 153 -18.08 -8.68 -9.74
N GLY A 154 -17.94 -9.73 -10.53
CA GLY A 154 -18.61 -9.87 -11.83
C GLY A 154 -17.89 -9.25 -13.03
N LEU A 155 -16.60 -8.94 -12.93
CA LEU A 155 -15.82 -8.42 -14.04
C LEU A 155 -15.55 -9.54 -15.08
N ARG A 156 -15.85 -9.26 -16.36
CA ARG A 156 -15.74 -10.24 -17.47
C ARG A 156 -14.30 -10.70 -17.74
N LEU A 157 -13.36 -9.76 -17.71
CA LEU A 157 -11.93 -10.01 -17.95
C LEU A 157 -11.14 -10.00 -16.64
N ALA A 158 -11.69 -10.61 -15.59
CA ALA A 158 -11.14 -10.55 -14.24
C ALA A 158 -9.65 -10.98 -14.15
N TRP A 159 -9.21 -11.98 -14.93
CA TRP A 159 -7.82 -12.44 -14.97
C TRP A 159 -6.85 -11.35 -15.45
N LEU A 160 -7.31 -10.47 -16.37
CA LEU A 160 -6.52 -9.34 -16.83
C LEU A 160 -6.21 -8.38 -15.67
N GLY A 161 -7.12 -8.27 -14.70
CA GLY A 161 -6.87 -7.45 -13.51
C GLY A 161 -5.76 -8.00 -12.60
N GLY A 162 -5.75 -9.33 -12.40
CA GLY A 162 -4.65 -10.00 -11.72
C GLY A 162 -3.32 -9.86 -12.48
N LEU A 163 -3.34 -10.00 -13.79
CA LEU A 163 -2.16 -9.82 -14.64
C LEU A 163 -1.66 -8.36 -14.62
N LEU A 164 -2.55 -7.37 -14.74
CA LEU A 164 -2.18 -5.95 -14.65
C LEU A 164 -1.55 -5.61 -13.30
N PHE A 165 -2.09 -6.14 -12.19
CA PHE A 165 -1.48 -5.96 -10.88
C PHE A 165 -0.10 -6.62 -10.81
N ALA A 166 0.04 -7.82 -11.34
CA ALA A 166 1.28 -8.60 -11.36
C ALA A 166 2.44 -7.89 -12.09
N ILE A 167 2.11 -7.14 -13.15
CA ILE A 167 3.13 -6.54 -14.05
C ILE A 167 3.22 -5.03 -13.97
N HIS A 168 2.50 -4.36 -13.03
CA HIS A 168 2.49 -2.90 -12.96
C HIS A 168 3.75 -2.36 -12.26
N PRO A 169 4.46 -1.36 -12.83
CA PRO A 169 5.71 -0.85 -12.24
C PRO A 169 5.56 -0.27 -10.83
N ALA A 170 4.39 0.28 -10.48
CA ALA A 170 4.12 0.76 -9.12
C ALA A 170 4.18 -0.34 -8.05
N MET A 171 4.22 -1.62 -8.43
CA MET A 171 4.34 -2.74 -7.48
C MET A 171 5.78 -3.08 -7.15
N VAL A 172 6.72 -2.61 -7.99
CA VAL A 172 8.11 -3.06 -7.95
C VAL A 172 8.76 -2.73 -6.61
N GLU A 173 8.63 -1.53 -6.11
CA GLU A 173 9.22 -1.13 -4.82
C GLU A 173 8.71 -2.03 -3.67
N SER A 174 7.41 -2.31 -3.62
CA SER A 174 6.83 -3.19 -2.58
C SER A 174 7.28 -4.64 -2.64
N VAL A 175 7.73 -5.13 -3.81
CA VAL A 175 8.09 -6.54 -4.01
C VAL A 175 9.60 -6.73 -3.99
N ALA A 176 10.33 -5.75 -4.53
CA ALA A 176 11.78 -5.81 -4.68
C ALA A 176 12.54 -5.39 -3.41
N TRP A 177 11.96 -4.53 -2.58
CA TRP A 177 12.55 -4.07 -1.33
C TRP A 177 12.03 -4.90 -0.15
N MET A 178 12.92 -5.62 0.55
CA MET A 178 12.54 -6.57 1.60
C MET A 178 11.86 -5.90 2.80
N ALA A 179 12.29 -4.71 3.20
CA ALA A 179 11.64 -3.90 4.25
C ALA A 179 10.15 -3.62 3.97
N GLU A 180 9.69 -3.77 2.72
CA GLU A 180 8.29 -3.63 2.33
C GLU A 180 7.52 -4.97 2.27
N LEU A 181 8.06 -6.08 2.80
CA LEU A 181 7.35 -7.36 2.96
C LEU A 181 5.97 -7.17 3.60
N LYS A 182 5.84 -6.20 4.51
CA LYS A 182 4.56 -5.80 5.12
C LYS A 182 3.45 -5.50 4.11
N ASN A 183 3.77 -4.98 2.92
CA ASN A 183 2.79 -4.73 1.85
C ASN A 183 2.34 -6.04 1.18
N THR A 184 3.31 -6.85 0.78
CA THR A 184 3.05 -8.10 0.05
C THR A 184 2.38 -9.13 0.96
N LEU A 185 2.75 -9.17 2.23
CA LEU A 185 2.19 -10.10 3.23
C LEU A 185 0.78 -9.71 3.69
N ALA A 186 0.48 -8.41 3.84
CA ALA A 186 -0.84 -7.95 4.30
C ALA A 186 -1.93 -8.06 3.22
N THR A 187 -1.57 -7.98 1.95
CA THR A 187 -2.53 -7.93 0.84
C THR A 187 -3.30 -9.24 0.62
N PRO A 188 -2.71 -10.44 0.63
CA PRO A 188 -3.46 -11.69 0.52
C PRO A 188 -4.58 -11.84 1.55
N PRO A 189 -4.37 -11.71 2.86
CA PRO A 189 -5.44 -11.82 3.84
C PRO A 189 -6.47 -10.69 3.69
N PHE A 190 -6.07 -9.47 3.30
CA PHE A 190 -7.00 -8.38 3.02
C PHE A 190 -7.94 -8.72 1.85
N ILE A 191 -7.42 -9.21 0.73
CA ILE A 191 -8.23 -9.60 -0.43
C ILE A 191 -9.11 -10.81 -0.13
N LEU A 192 -8.60 -11.79 0.63
CA LEU A 192 -9.41 -12.91 1.10
C LEU A 192 -10.55 -12.45 2.02
N ALA A 193 -10.29 -11.51 2.94
CA ALA A 193 -11.32 -10.90 3.78
C ALA A 193 -12.41 -10.25 2.90
N ALA A 194 -12.03 -9.51 1.86
CA ALA A 194 -12.97 -8.94 0.90
C ALA A 194 -13.76 -10.02 0.14
N CYS A 195 -13.11 -11.10 -0.28
CA CYS A 195 -13.77 -12.23 -0.93
C CYS A 195 -14.81 -12.89 -0.02
N PHE A 196 -14.44 -13.18 1.23
CA PHE A 196 -15.37 -13.79 2.19
C PHE A 196 -16.49 -12.82 2.63
N TRP A 197 -16.21 -11.52 2.68
CA TRP A 197 -17.26 -10.52 2.87
C TRP A 197 -18.29 -10.54 1.74
N VAL A 198 -17.84 -10.63 0.48
CA VAL A 198 -18.73 -10.74 -0.69
C VAL A 198 -19.55 -12.05 -0.64
N ASP A 199 -18.93 -13.15 -0.20
CA ASP A 199 -19.63 -14.43 -0.04
C ASP A 199 -20.64 -14.38 1.12
N TYR A 200 -20.29 -13.78 2.25
CA TYR A 200 -21.21 -13.52 3.35
C TYR A 200 -22.41 -12.67 2.90
N ASP A 201 -22.15 -11.62 2.15
CA ASP A 201 -23.21 -10.75 1.66
C ASP A 201 -24.20 -11.48 0.71
N ARG A 202 -23.72 -12.48 -0.05
CA ARG A 202 -24.55 -13.31 -0.95
C ARG A 202 -25.28 -14.43 -0.25
N SER A 203 -24.60 -15.16 0.62
CA SER A 203 -25.10 -16.41 1.22
C SER A 203 -25.69 -16.21 2.60
N ARG A 204 -25.28 -15.17 3.32
CA ARG A 204 -25.58 -14.90 4.74
C ARG A 204 -25.07 -16.00 5.68
N HIS A 205 -24.18 -16.89 5.21
CA HIS A 205 -23.53 -17.88 6.08
C HIS A 205 -22.56 -17.19 7.03
N ILE A 206 -22.76 -17.42 8.33
CA ILE A 206 -22.02 -16.74 9.38
C ILE A 206 -20.51 -17.06 9.37
N ASP A 207 -20.15 -18.25 8.89
CA ASP A 207 -18.75 -18.67 8.78
C ASP A 207 -17.93 -17.73 7.87
N HIS A 208 -18.52 -17.28 6.75
CA HIS A 208 -17.88 -16.33 5.86
C HIS A 208 -17.64 -14.98 6.54
N TYR A 209 -18.53 -14.56 7.44
CA TYR A 209 -18.37 -13.35 8.23
C TYR A 209 -17.16 -13.43 9.17
N PHE A 210 -17.07 -14.54 9.95
CA PHE A 210 -15.96 -14.73 10.88
C PHE A 210 -14.63 -14.96 10.15
N LEU A 211 -14.64 -15.63 8.99
CA LEU A 211 -13.46 -15.74 8.14
C LEU A 211 -13.00 -14.35 7.64
N ALA A 212 -13.94 -13.51 7.19
CA ALA A 212 -13.60 -12.14 6.78
C ALA A 212 -13.03 -11.33 7.94
N LEU A 213 -13.60 -11.45 9.15
CA LEU A 213 -13.14 -10.74 10.34
C LEU A 213 -11.74 -11.21 10.79
N GLY A 214 -11.52 -12.53 10.83
CA GLY A 214 -10.22 -13.11 11.19
C GLY A 214 -9.11 -12.76 10.20
N LEU A 215 -9.40 -12.84 8.91
CA LEU A 215 -8.44 -12.46 7.85
C LEU A 215 -8.14 -10.96 7.84
N PHE A 216 -9.12 -10.12 8.15
CA PHE A 216 -8.89 -8.69 8.36
C PHE A 216 -7.96 -8.43 9.55
N LEU A 217 -8.16 -9.12 10.67
CA LEU A 217 -7.25 -9.04 11.82
C LEU A 217 -5.82 -9.45 11.41
N VAL A 218 -5.66 -10.55 10.68
CA VAL A 218 -4.35 -10.99 10.15
C VAL A 218 -3.73 -9.89 9.28
N ALA A 219 -4.49 -9.29 8.36
CA ALA A 219 -4.01 -8.20 7.53
C ALA A 219 -3.55 -6.98 8.36
N MET A 220 -4.31 -6.61 9.41
CA MET A 220 -3.96 -5.52 10.33
C MET A 220 -2.68 -5.79 11.13
N LEU A 221 -2.43 -7.04 11.51
CA LEU A 221 -1.21 -7.46 12.22
C LEU A 221 0.02 -7.51 11.29
N CYS A 222 -0.20 -7.65 9.98
CA CYS A 222 0.88 -7.50 8.99
C CYS A 222 1.17 -6.04 8.68
N LYS A 223 0.14 -5.20 8.50
CA LYS A 223 0.28 -3.77 8.20
C LYS A 223 -0.93 -2.99 8.70
N THR A 224 -0.71 -2.04 9.59
CA THR A 224 -1.79 -1.28 10.24
C THR A 224 -2.58 -0.39 9.29
N THR A 225 -2.04 -0.04 8.13
CA THR A 225 -2.76 0.77 7.12
C THR A 225 -3.94 0.05 6.48
N MET A 226 -4.10 -1.26 6.71
CA MET A 226 -5.30 -2.03 6.35
C MET A 226 -6.56 -1.57 7.10
N VAL A 227 -6.41 -0.64 8.05
CA VAL A 227 -7.46 0.03 8.84
C VAL A 227 -8.66 0.56 8.03
N MET A 228 -8.48 0.79 6.73
CA MET A 228 -9.52 1.32 5.85
C MET A 228 -10.57 0.28 5.42
N PHE A 229 -10.38 -1.00 5.70
CA PHE A 229 -11.29 -2.08 5.30
C PHE A 229 -12.76 -1.89 5.73
N PRO A 230 -13.10 -1.50 6.97
CA PRO A 230 -14.50 -1.28 7.37
C PRO A 230 -15.20 -0.16 6.58
N PHE A 231 -14.47 0.87 6.16
CA PHE A 231 -15.02 1.90 5.26
C PHE A 231 -15.33 1.31 3.88
N LEU A 232 -14.50 0.40 3.38
CA LEU A 232 -14.74 -0.30 2.12
C LEU A 232 -15.95 -1.24 2.20
N ILE A 233 -16.21 -1.87 3.33
CA ILE A 233 -17.42 -2.66 3.57
C ILE A 233 -18.67 -1.80 3.40
N LEU A 234 -18.72 -0.62 4.03
CA LEU A 234 -19.83 0.32 3.91
C LEU A 234 -19.95 0.86 2.49
N PHE A 235 -18.82 1.15 1.86
CA PHE A 235 -18.79 1.63 0.49
C PHE A 235 -19.24 0.56 -0.52
N TYR A 236 -18.89 -0.71 -0.29
CA TYR A 236 -19.42 -1.84 -1.05
C TYR A 236 -20.94 -1.98 -0.89
N ALA A 237 -21.49 -1.81 0.32
CA ALA A 237 -22.92 -1.84 0.54
C ALA A 237 -23.64 -0.73 -0.24
N TRP A 238 -23.12 0.51 -0.21
CA TRP A 238 -23.64 1.60 -1.03
C TRP A 238 -23.53 1.29 -2.54
N TRP A 239 -22.39 0.80 -2.99
CA TRP A 239 -22.19 0.48 -4.40
C TRP A 239 -23.15 -0.60 -4.90
N LYS A 240 -23.42 -1.61 -4.07
CA LYS A 240 -24.26 -2.74 -4.45
C LYS A 240 -25.75 -2.42 -4.32
N TYR A 241 -26.15 -1.77 -3.24
CA TYR A 241 -27.55 -1.58 -2.84
C TYR A 241 -28.06 -0.15 -2.96
N ASP A 242 -27.21 0.78 -3.44
CA ASP A 242 -27.50 2.23 -3.55
C ASP A 242 -27.85 2.92 -2.21
N ARG A 243 -27.59 2.26 -1.11
CA ARG A 243 -27.86 2.75 0.26
C ARG A 243 -26.97 2.02 1.27
N ILE A 244 -26.75 2.69 2.40
CA ILE A 244 -26.16 2.08 3.61
C ILE A 244 -27.30 2.01 4.62
N THR A 245 -27.53 0.81 5.17
CA THR A 245 -28.55 0.58 6.20
C THR A 245 -27.88 0.52 7.58
N TRP A 246 -28.71 0.67 8.65
CA TRP A 246 -28.23 0.50 10.01
C TRP A 246 -27.61 -0.90 10.24
N TRP A 247 -28.14 -1.91 9.59
CA TRP A 247 -27.59 -3.27 9.67
C TRP A 247 -26.21 -3.40 9.03
N ASP A 248 -25.91 -2.62 8.00
CA ASP A 248 -24.57 -2.60 7.38
C ASP A 248 -23.56 -1.93 8.33
N ILE A 249 -23.97 -0.87 9.03
CA ILE A 249 -23.15 -0.22 10.06
C ILE A 249 -22.91 -1.20 11.23
N LEU A 250 -23.94 -1.87 11.72
CA LEU A 250 -23.83 -2.82 12.83
C LEU A 250 -22.92 -4.01 12.48
N ARG A 251 -23.03 -4.54 11.25
CA ARG A 251 -22.17 -5.63 10.77
C ARG A 251 -20.73 -5.18 10.56
N SER A 252 -20.47 -3.94 10.20
CA SER A 252 -19.11 -3.40 10.08
C SER A 252 -18.48 -3.00 11.42
N ALA A 253 -19.27 -2.87 12.49
CA ALA A 253 -18.79 -2.41 13.79
C ALA A 253 -17.64 -3.25 14.38
N PRO A 254 -17.63 -4.61 14.35
CA PRO A 254 -16.49 -5.38 14.83
C PRO A 254 -15.19 -5.10 14.07
N PHE A 255 -15.26 -4.82 12.76
CA PHE A 255 -14.10 -4.42 11.97
C PHE A 255 -13.60 -3.03 12.38
N PHE A 256 -14.50 -2.08 12.66
CA PHE A 256 -14.13 -0.76 13.21
C PHE A 256 -13.50 -0.89 14.61
N LEU A 257 -13.99 -1.80 15.45
CA LEU A 257 -13.42 -2.04 16.78
C LEU A 257 -11.99 -2.59 16.69
N ILE A 258 -11.72 -3.54 15.81
CA ILE A 258 -10.36 -4.04 15.54
C ILE A 258 -9.47 -2.89 15.03
N SER A 259 -9.95 -2.10 14.06
CA SER A 259 -9.23 -0.95 13.53
C SER A 259 -8.88 0.06 14.62
N LEU A 260 -9.83 0.36 15.50
CA LEU A 260 -9.64 1.30 16.62
C LEU A 260 -8.65 0.74 17.63
N ALA A 261 -8.80 -0.52 18.04
CA ALA A 261 -7.94 -1.16 19.04
C ALA A 261 -6.47 -1.17 18.58
N ILE A 262 -6.22 -1.65 17.35
CA ILE A 262 -4.85 -1.70 16.81
C ILE A 262 -4.33 -0.28 16.55
N GLY A 263 -5.16 0.64 16.04
CA GLY A 263 -4.77 2.03 15.83
C GLY A 263 -4.38 2.76 17.12
N LEU A 264 -5.11 2.53 18.22
CA LEU A 264 -4.75 3.09 19.54
C LEU A 264 -3.45 2.48 20.07
N LEU A 265 -3.27 1.18 19.88
CA LEU A 265 -2.06 0.47 20.27
C LEU A 265 -0.83 1.04 19.53
N VAL A 266 -0.93 1.23 18.22
CA VAL A 266 0.13 1.88 17.41
C VAL A 266 0.42 3.30 17.91
N ILE A 267 -0.59 4.12 18.18
CA ILE A 267 -0.39 5.48 18.67
C ILE A 267 0.31 5.47 20.03
N PHE A 268 -0.03 4.51 20.90
CA PHE A 268 0.59 4.37 22.21
C PHE A 268 2.09 4.05 22.11
N PHE A 269 2.48 3.14 21.21
CA PHE A 269 3.88 2.74 21.04
C PHE A 269 4.71 3.73 20.22
N LEU A 270 4.14 4.36 19.18
CA LEU A 270 4.84 5.36 18.35
C LEU A 270 5.09 6.72 19.04
N ARG A 271 4.60 6.94 20.24
CA ARG A 271 4.82 8.22 20.95
C ARG A 271 6.29 8.53 21.23
N HIS A 272 7.17 7.57 21.14
CA HIS A 272 8.59 7.68 21.48
C HIS A 272 9.53 7.83 20.29
N GLY A 273 9.05 7.79 19.03
CA GLY A 273 9.92 7.76 17.85
C GLY A 273 9.65 8.77 16.72
N VAL A 274 8.57 9.54 16.80
CA VAL A 274 8.19 10.45 15.70
C VAL A 274 8.24 11.89 16.19
N GLY A 275 9.24 12.67 15.84
CA GLY A 275 9.16 14.11 16.08
C GLY A 275 10.41 14.95 15.94
N GLU A 276 11.62 14.42 16.06
CA GLU A 276 12.83 15.26 16.02
C GLU A 276 13.48 15.20 14.63
N GLY A 277 13.81 16.37 14.07
CA GLY A 277 14.51 16.49 12.78
C GLY A 277 13.64 16.43 11.51
N MET A 278 12.30 16.43 11.60
CA MET A 278 11.45 16.46 10.41
C MET A 278 11.23 17.86 9.88
N THR A 279 11.33 18.04 8.54
CA THR A 279 10.86 19.25 7.87
C THR A 279 9.37 19.46 8.17
N PRO A 280 8.98 20.59 8.81
CA PRO A 280 7.57 20.79 9.13
C PRO A 280 6.71 20.78 7.88
N LEU A 281 5.67 19.94 7.84
CA LEU A 281 4.70 19.94 6.75
C LEU A 281 3.93 21.27 6.63
N GLY A 282 4.07 22.13 7.61
CA GLY A 282 3.39 23.42 7.68
C GLY A 282 1.97 23.34 8.25
N GLY A 283 1.22 24.43 8.08
CA GLY A 283 -0.14 24.58 8.57
C GLY A 283 -1.18 23.78 7.77
N ALA A 284 -2.46 24.00 8.09
CA ALA A 284 -3.58 23.30 7.43
C ALA A 284 -3.59 23.47 5.91
N PHE A 285 -3.24 24.64 5.40
CA PHE A 285 -3.17 24.89 3.95
C PHE A 285 -2.05 24.11 3.28
N SER A 286 -0.87 24.01 3.90
CA SER A 286 0.25 23.20 3.39
C SER A 286 -0.12 21.71 3.33
N ARG A 287 -0.77 21.20 4.36
CA ARG A 287 -1.28 19.82 4.41
C ARG A 287 -2.34 19.55 3.34
N LEU A 288 -3.24 20.50 3.13
CA LEU A 288 -4.26 20.39 2.10
C LEU A 288 -3.63 20.42 0.68
N ALA A 289 -2.65 21.28 0.44
CA ALA A 289 -1.90 21.31 -0.82
C ALA A 289 -1.16 19.98 -1.05
N CYS A 290 -0.42 19.49 -0.04
CA CYS A 290 0.27 18.21 -0.10
C CYS A 290 -0.69 17.07 -0.44
N ALA A 291 -1.83 16.98 0.24
CA ALA A 291 -2.81 15.92 0.01
C ALA A 291 -3.37 15.95 -1.41
N GLY A 292 -3.67 17.14 -1.96
CA GLY A 292 -4.13 17.29 -3.34
C GLY A 292 -3.08 16.86 -4.36
N LEU A 293 -1.84 17.31 -4.17
CA LEU A 293 -0.71 16.94 -5.04
C LEU A 293 -0.41 15.44 -4.96
N SER A 294 -0.43 14.84 -3.77
CA SER A 294 -0.22 13.40 -3.57
C SER A 294 -1.29 12.57 -4.28
N LEU A 295 -2.57 12.94 -4.18
CA LEU A 295 -3.64 12.26 -4.92
C LEU A 295 -3.46 12.33 -6.43
N ALA A 296 -3.09 13.51 -6.95
CA ALA A 296 -2.82 13.70 -8.37
C ALA A 296 -1.58 12.90 -8.83
N PHE A 297 -0.52 12.91 -8.02
CA PHE A 297 0.69 12.15 -8.26
C PHE A 297 0.40 10.65 -8.35
N TYR A 298 -0.21 10.08 -7.33
CA TYR A 298 -0.52 8.65 -7.29
C TYR A 298 -1.46 8.21 -8.40
N PHE A 299 -2.47 9.03 -8.72
CA PHE A 299 -3.33 8.77 -9.86
C PHE A 299 -2.55 8.78 -11.18
N SER A 300 -1.65 9.78 -11.38
CA SER A 300 -0.84 9.88 -12.58
C SER A 300 0.07 8.67 -12.77
N LYS A 301 0.68 8.15 -11.69
CA LYS A 301 1.52 6.95 -11.70
C LYS A 301 0.75 5.68 -12.06
N CYS A 302 -0.51 5.57 -11.65
CA CYS A 302 -1.35 4.44 -12.04
C CYS A 302 -1.77 4.47 -13.52
N VAL A 303 -1.91 5.67 -14.13
CA VAL A 303 -2.39 5.84 -15.51
C VAL A 303 -1.24 5.95 -16.51
N LEU A 304 -0.16 6.62 -16.10
CA LEU A 304 1.07 6.82 -16.86
C LEU A 304 2.23 6.14 -16.10
N PRO A 305 2.41 4.83 -16.27
CA PRO A 305 3.32 4.02 -15.47
C PRO A 305 4.79 4.16 -15.90
N ILE A 306 5.32 5.39 -15.82
CA ILE A 306 6.69 5.75 -16.17
C ILE A 306 7.35 6.65 -15.12
N GLY A 307 8.68 6.69 -15.09
CA GLY A 307 9.44 7.60 -14.24
C GLY A 307 9.31 7.27 -12.76
N TYR A 308 9.44 6.00 -12.41
CA TYR A 308 9.49 5.54 -11.02
C TYR A 308 10.90 5.64 -10.47
N PHE A 309 11.03 6.12 -9.22
CA PHE A 309 12.31 6.12 -8.49
C PHE A 309 12.09 6.26 -6.98
N PRO A 310 13.00 5.77 -6.13
CA PRO A 310 12.72 5.55 -4.70
C PRO A 310 12.45 6.82 -3.90
N ILE A 311 13.11 7.94 -4.20
CA ILE A 311 12.96 9.21 -3.48
C ILE A 311 12.60 10.30 -4.47
N TYR A 312 11.34 10.74 -4.44
CA TYR A 312 10.86 11.85 -5.29
C TYR A 312 11.23 13.21 -4.71
N PRO A 313 11.45 14.23 -5.58
CA PRO A 313 11.67 15.59 -5.10
C PRO A 313 10.51 16.08 -4.23
N GLN A 314 10.84 16.70 -3.10
CA GLN A 314 9.84 17.34 -2.25
C GLN A 314 9.30 18.61 -2.92
N TRP A 315 7.99 18.78 -2.86
CA TRP A 315 7.36 20.02 -3.30
C TRP A 315 7.52 21.11 -2.23
N GLU A 316 7.77 22.34 -2.65
CA GLU A 316 7.75 23.50 -1.76
C GLU A 316 6.29 23.87 -1.45
N ILE A 317 5.80 23.42 -0.31
CA ILE A 317 4.40 23.58 0.11
C ILE A 317 4.24 24.42 1.38
N ASN A 318 5.29 25.07 1.83
CA ASN A 318 5.27 25.90 3.04
C ASN A 318 6.03 27.22 2.83
N PRO A 319 5.32 28.32 2.48
CA PRO A 319 3.88 28.44 2.23
C PRO A 319 3.45 27.88 0.88
N PRO A 320 2.22 27.31 0.77
CA PRO A 320 1.72 26.79 -0.50
C PRO A 320 1.30 27.91 -1.45
N ASN A 321 1.48 27.71 -2.75
CA ASN A 321 0.96 28.59 -3.79
C ASN A 321 -0.44 28.13 -4.28
N LEU A 322 -1.18 29.02 -4.95
CA LEU A 322 -2.54 28.73 -5.41
C LEU A 322 -2.62 27.57 -6.41
N ALA A 323 -1.62 27.39 -7.27
CA ALA A 323 -1.61 26.32 -8.26
C ALA A 323 -1.59 24.91 -7.60
N GLN A 324 -1.01 24.78 -6.42
CA GLN A 324 -0.93 23.53 -5.69
C GLN A 324 -2.30 23.03 -5.17
N PHE A 325 -3.29 23.90 -5.15
CA PHE A 325 -4.67 23.51 -4.81
C PHE A 325 -5.50 23.06 -6.02
N LEU A 326 -4.98 23.18 -7.26
CA LEU A 326 -5.69 22.82 -8.48
C LEU A 326 -6.22 21.36 -8.50
N PRO A 327 -5.54 20.37 -7.92
CA PRO A 327 -6.08 19.00 -7.87
C PRO A 327 -7.45 18.91 -7.20
N TRP A 328 -7.74 19.74 -6.18
CA TRP A 328 -8.99 19.68 -5.43
C TRP A 328 -10.23 20.04 -6.26
N PRO A 329 -10.32 21.19 -6.94
CA PRO A 329 -11.48 21.50 -7.78
C PRO A 329 -11.67 20.46 -8.90
N VAL A 330 -10.59 19.87 -9.44
CA VAL A 330 -10.68 18.81 -10.45
C VAL A 330 -11.27 17.54 -9.84
N VAL A 331 -10.75 17.07 -8.70
CA VAL A 331 -11.26 15.85 -8.03
C VAL A 331 -12.69 16.07 -7.54
N ILE A 332 -12.98 17.18 -6.86
CA ILE A 332 -14.31 17.49 -6.33
C ILE A 332 -15.31 17.64 -7.47
N GLY A 333 -14.95 18.37 -8.53
CA GLY A 333 -15.82 18.56 -9.71
C GLY A 333 -16.12 17.24 -10.42
N ALA A 334 -15.11 16.38 -10.61
CA ALA A 334 -15.28 15.05 -11.19
C ALA A 334 -16.17 14.16 -10.32
N LEU A 335 -15.93 14.11 -9.01
CA LEU A 335 -16.76 13.33 -8.08
C LEU A 335 -18.19 13.86 -8.01
N ALA A 336 -18.39 15.17 -7.97
CA ALA A 336 -19.72 15.80 -7.99
C ALA A 336 -20.47 15.48 -9.28
N TRP A 337 -19.81 15.59 -10.43
CA TRP A 337 -20.40 15.20 -11.72
C TRP A 337 -20.76 13.72 -11.77
N LEU A 338 -19.86 12.82 -11.36
CA LEU A 338 -20.13 11.38 -11.28
C LEU A 338 -21.29 11.08 -10.30
N TRP A 339 -21.37 11.82 -9.20
CA TRP A 339 -22.45 11.68 -8.23
C TRP A 339 -23.83 11.98 -8.81
N THR A 340 -23.95 12.96 -9.73
CA THR A 340 -25.22 13.22 -10.44
C THR A 340 -25.67 12.03 -11.30
N LYS A 341 -24.74 11.15 -11.72
CA LYS A 341 -24.99 9.96 -12.55
C LYS A 341 -24.90 8.63 -11.75
N ARG A 342 -24.86 8.70 -10.40
CA ARG A 342 -24.59 7.53 -9.51
C ARG A 342 -25.60 6.39 -9.61
N HIS A 343 -26.81 6.65 -10.08
CA HIS A 343 -27.83 5.60 -10.27
C HIS A 343 -27.63 4.78 -11.57
N GLY A 344 -26.53 5.00 -12.30
CA GLY A 344 -26.16 4.28 -13.53
C GLY A 344 -24.68 3.86 -13.52
N TRP A 345 -24.05 3.99 -14.67
CA TRP A 345 -22.66 3.58 -14.91
C TRP A 345 -21.63 4.27 -13.98
N ALA A 346 -21.90 5.52 -13.59
CA ALA A 346 -20.97 6.29 -12.78
C ALA A 346 -20.79 5.72 -11.38
N ARG A 347 -21.74 4.93 -10.86
CA ARG A 347 -21.61 4.24 -9.56
C ARG A 347 -20.40 3.28 -9.54
N HIS A 348 -20.15 2.60 -10.64
CA HIS A 348 -19.00 1.71 -10.77
C HIS A 348 -17.69 2.49 -10.79
N ILE A 349 -17.66 3.64 -11.47
CA ILE A 349 -16.48 4.52 -11.49
C ILE A 349 -16.24 5.08 -10.09
N LEU A 350 -17.28 5.57 -9.41
CA LEU A 350 -17.19 6.04 -8.03
C LEU A 350 -16.65 4.97 -7.10
N PHE A 351 -17.08 3.70 -7.28
CA PHE A 351 -16.59 2.60 -6.44
C PHE A 351 -15.09 2.33 -6.64
N GLY A 352 -14.60 2.27 -7.88
CA GLY A 352 -13.17 2.08 -8.15
C GLY A 352 -12.31 3.25 -7.66
N PHE A 353 -12.72 4.50 -7.95
CA PHE A 353 -12.02 5.69 -7.45
C PHE A 353 -12.11 5.82 -5.92
N GLY A 354 -13.27 5.52 -5.34
CA GLY A 354 -13.43 5.55 -3.89
C GLY A 354 -12.55 4.52 -3.19
N PHE A 355 -12.42 3.31 -3.74
CA PHE A 355 -11.47 2.32 -3.25
C PHE A 355 -10.03 2.87 -3.26
N PHE A 356 -9.61 3.49 -4.37
CA PHE A 356 -8.31 4.11 -4.52
C PHE A 356 -8.08 5.22 -3.48
N ILE A 357 -9.02 6.18 -3.38
CA ILE A 357 -8.89 7.32 -2.47
C ILE A 357 -8.90 6.86 -1.01
N ILE A 358 -9.85 6.00 -0.61
CA ILE A 358 -9.99 5.54 0.79
C ILE A 358 -8.69 4.88 1.27
N ASN A 359 -8.08 4.02 0.45
CA ASN A 359 -6.84 3.34 0.85
C ASN A 359 -5.60 4.26 0.80
N LEU A 360 -5.65 5.39 0.10
CA LEU A 360 -4.57 6.39 0.10
C LEU A 360 -4.66 7.40 1.25
N LEU A 361 -5.83 7.58 1.88
CA LEU A 361 -6.04 8.58 2.92
C LEU A 361 -4.97 8.59 4.03
N PRO A 362 -4.45 7.46 4.51
CA PRO A 362 -3.40 7.44 5.51
C PRO A 362 -2.08 8.10 5.07
N PHE A 363 -1.82 8.17 3.76
CA PHE A 363 -0.52 8.53 3.20
C PHE A 363 -0.48 9.89 2.48
N VAL A 364 -1.61 10.58 2.32
CA VAL A 364 -1.67 11.81 1.51
C VAL A 364 -1.22 13.08 2.21
N GLY A 365 -0.57 12.98 3.39
CA GLY A 365 0.04 14.17 4.03
C GLY A 365 -0.85 14.93 5.01
N PHE A 366 -1.97 14.36 5.47
CA PHE A 366 -2.73 14.98 6.58
C PHE A 366 -1.99 14.85 7.92
N ARG A 367 -1.18 13.83 8.07
CA ARG A 367 -0.30 13.61 9.23
C ARG A 367 1.12 13.35 8.75
N MET A 368 2.12 13.84 9.49
CA MET A 368 3.52 13.51 9.26
C MET A 368 3.75 12.02 9.52
N ILE A 369 4.48 11.39 8.61
CA ILE A 369 4.97 10.01 8.70
C ILE A 369 6.47 10.05 8.43
N SER A 370 7.24 9.14 8.98
CA SER A 370 8.72 9.14 8.96
C SER A 370 9.33 9.38 7.58
N PHE A 371 8.81 8.74 6.53
CA PHE A 371 9.32 8.90 5.16
C PHE A 371 9.18 10.34 4.62
N MET A 372 8.26 11.16 5.15
CA MET A 372 8.06 12.55 4.73
C MET A 372 9.24 13.47 5.07
N ARG A 373 10.21 12.97 5.83
CA ARG A 373 11.52 13.60 5.98
C ARG A 373 12.26 13.72 4.65
N PHE A 374 12.08 12.76 3.73
CA PHE A 374 12.83 12.64 2.48
C PHE A 374 12.02 12.98 1.24
N THR A 375 10.73 12.63 1.24
CA THR A 375 9.82 12.77 0.10
C THR A 375 8.38 12.83 0.57
N TRP A 376 7.49 13.46 -0.21
CA TRP A 376 6.05 13.49 0.14
C TRP A 376 5.30 12.26 -0.33
N VAL A 377 5.87 11.47 -1.25
CA VAL A 377 5.22 10.34 -1.91
C VAL A 377 6.21 9.20 -2.15
N MET A 378 5.75 7.95 -2.07
CA MET A 378 6.54 6.75 -2.38
C MET A 378 5.67 5.73 -3.12
N ASP A 379 6.26 4.95 -4.03
CA ASP A 379 5.51 4.05 -4.90
C ASP A 379 4.83 2.89 -4.15
N HIS A 380 5.44 2.39 -3.09
CA HIS A 380 4.90 1.26 -2.32
C HIS A 380 3.54 1.55 -1.65
N PHE A 381 3.15 2.81 -1.50
CA PHE A 381 1.80 3.15 -1.01
C PHE A 381 0.69 2.89 -2.04
N LEU A 382 1.05 2.65 -3.31
CA LEU A 382 0.09 2.29 -4.35
C LEU A 382 -0.29 0.81 -4.33
N TYR A 383 0.41 -0.05 -3.60
CA TYR A 383 0.26 -1.50 -3.69
C TYR A 383 -1.18 -1.98 -3.49
N LEU A 384 -1.90 -1.46 -2.52
CA LEU A 384 -3.32 -1.79 -2.30
C LEU A 384 -4.27 -0.85 -3.07
N PRO A 385 -4.09 0.49 -3.03
CA PRO A 385 -5.03 1.43 -3.65
C PRO A 385 -5.25 1.22 -5.14
N ILE A 386 -4.24 0.84 -5.89
CA ILE A 386 -4.31 0.67 -7.36
C ILE A 386 -5.38 -0.34 -7.80
N ILE A 387 -5.73 -1.31 -6.95
CA ILE A 387 -6.71 -2.38 -7.27
C ILE A 387 -8.04 -1.79 -7.75
N GLY A 388 -8.50 -0.68 -7.15
CA GLY A 388 -9.71 0.00 -7.58
C GLY A 388 -9.63 0.52 -9.02
N LEU A 389 -8.51 1.13 -9.39
CA LEU A 389 -8.28 1.65 -10.74
C LEU A 389 -8.07 0.54 -11.77
N LEU A 390 -7.38 -0.55 -11.39
CA LEU A 390 -7.24 -1.73 -12.26
C LEU A 390 -8.60 -2.38 -12.54
N GLY A 391 -9.49 -2.42 -11.55
CA GLY A 391 -10.86 -2.87 -11.76
C GLY A 391 -11.60 -2.02 -12.79
N LEU A 392 -11.43 -0.69 -12.76
CA LEU A 392 -11.98 0.22 -13.76
C LEU A 392 -11.36 0.02 -15.14
N ALA A 393 -10.04 -0.16 -15.22
CA ALA A 393 -9.35 -0.43 -16.48
C ALA A 393 -9.86 -1.71 -17.14
N VAL A 394 -10.00 -2.80 -16.37
CA VAL A 394 -10.56 -4.07 -16.82
C VAL A 394 -12.00 -3.91 -17.30
N ALA A 395 -12.82 -3.17 -16.57
CA ALA A 395 -14.20 -2.89 -16.95
C ALA A 395 -14.26 -2.09 -18.26
N ALA A 396 -13.39 -1.08 -18.42
CA ALA A 396 -13.28 -0.28 -19.64
C ALA A 396 -12.89 -1.15 -20.86
N VAL A 397 -11.84 -1.96 -20.74
CA VAL A 397 -11.40 -2.88 -21.81
C VAL A 397 -12.53 -3.85 -22.18
N SER A 398 -13.24 -4.37 -21.18
CA SER A 398 -14.39 -5.27 -21.41
C SER A 398 -15.53 -4.58 -22.18
N GLN A 399 -15.84 -3.31 -21.86
CA GLN A 399 -16.86 -2.55 -22.56
C GLN A 399 -16.45 -2.18 -23.98
N LEU A 400 -15.19 -1.85 -24.22
CA LEU A 400 -14.65 -1.60 -25.56
C LEU A 400 -14.74 -2.85 -26.42
N ASP A 401 -14.41 -4.05 -25.88
CA ASP A 401 -14.54 -5.30 -26.61
C ASP A 401 -15.98 -5.60 -27.05
N LEU A 402 -16.96 -5.19 -26.26
CA LEU A 402 -18.39 -5.36 -26.59
C LEU A 402 -18.90 -4.35 -27.61
N ARG A 403 -18.35 -3.13 -27.66
CA ARG A 403 -18.84 -2.03 -28.50
C ARG A 403 -18.28 -2.07 -29.91
N PHE A 404 -17.05 -2.54 -30.07
CA PHE A 404 -16.39 -2.52 -31.36
C PHE A 404 -16.63 -3.80 -32.16
N SER A 405 -16.59 -3.68 -33.48
CA SER A 405 -16.79 -4.76 -34.45
C SER A 405 -15.79 -5.91 -34.25
N ALA A 406 -16.23 -7.13 -34.54
CA ALA A 406 -15.40 -8.31 -34.51
C ALA A 406 -14.18 -8.24 -35.46
N SER A 407 -14.30 -7.50 -36.56
CA SER A 407 -13.20 -7.32 -37.54
C SER A 407 -11.99 -6.57 -36.98
N THR A 408 -12.20 -5.66 -36.01
CA THR A 408 -11.10 -4.92 -35.35
C THR A 408 -10.52 -5.64 -34.13
N ARG A 409 -11.09 -6.78 -33.72
CA ARG A 409 -10.68 -7.54 -32.54
C ARG A 409 -9.21 -7.98 -32.55
N PRO A 410 -8.65 -8.50 -33.65
CA PRO A 410 -7.23 -8.87 -33.68
C PRO A 410 -6.31 -7.69 -33.40
N PHE A 411 -6.59 -6.51 -33.95
CA PHE A 411 -5.79 -5.31 -33.75
C PHE A 411 -5.88 -4.82 -32.28
N ARG A 412 -7.06 -4.90 -31.66
CA ARG A 412 -7.23 -4.53 -30.24
C ARG A 412 -6.48 -5.49 -29.31
N ILE A 413 -6.53 -6.81 -29.62
CA ILE A 413 -5.77 -7.81 -28.87
C ILE A 413 -4.28 -7.55 -29.03
N ALA A 414 -3.80 -7.30 -30.26
CA ALA A 414 -2.38 -6.99 -30.51
C ALA A 414 -1.95 -5.74 -29.74
N ALA A 415 -2.74 -4.66 -29.79
CA ALA A 415 -2.45 -3.43 -29.04
C ALA A 415 -2.41 -3.68 -27.52
N LEU A 416 -3.34 -4.47 -26.97
CA LEU A 416 -3.35 -4.85 -25.56
C LEU A 416 -2.10 -5.66 -25.20
N VAL A 417 -1.73 -6.65 -26.02
CA VAL A 417 -0.53 -7.47 -25.79
C VAL A 417 0.73 -6.62 -25.81
N VAL A 418 0.86 -5.69 -26.76
CA VAL A 418 1.98 -4.74 -26.80
C VAL A 418 2.00 -3.87 -25.54
N ALA A 419 0.86 -3.31 -25.12
CA ALA A 419 0.78 -2.50 -23.91
C ALA A 419 1.19 -3.31 -22.65
N LEU A 420 0.72 -4.56 -22.51
CA LEU A 420 1.10 -5.44 -21.41
C LEU A 420 2.60 -5.78 -21.44
N ALA A 421 3.16 -6.02 -22.61
CA ALA A 421 4.59 -6.31 -22.76
C ALA A 421 5.46 -5.09 -22.41
N LEU A 422 5.05 -3.89 -22.82
CA LEU A 422 5.74 -2.64 -22.44
C LEU A 422 5.68 -2.41 -20.93
N LEU A 423 4.51 -2.64 -20.32
CA LEU A 423 4.32 -2.53 -18.88
C LEU A 423 5.22 -3.51 -18.11
N ALA A 424 5.24 -4.76 -18.51
CA ALA A 424 6.08 -5.80 -17.91
C ALA A 424 7.58 -5.47 -18.09
N ARG A 425 7.96 -4.96 -19.27
CA ARG A 425 9.35 -4.53 -19.54
C ARG A 425 9.76 -3.37 -18.62
N GLU A 426 8.89 -2.39 -18.43
CA GLU A 426 9.16 -1.26 -17.53
C GLU A 426 9.35 -1.75 -16.09
N SER A 427 8.48 -2.64 -15.62
CA SER A 427 8.62 -3.26 -14.30
C SER A 427 9.92 -4.06 -14.16
N HIS A 428 10.29 -4.83 -15.19
CA HIS A 428 11.55 -5.57 -15.18
C HIS A 428 12.78 -4.65 -15.17
N ASN A 429 12.73 -3.52 -15.91
CA ASN A 429 13.82 -2.55 -15.90
C ASN A 429 13.92 -1.83 -14.56
N TYR A 430 12.77 -1.47 -13.96
CA TYR A 430 12.72 -0.83 -12.66
C TYR A 430 13.16 -1.78 -11.53
N SER A 431 12.87 -3.09 -11.63
CA SER A 431 13.31 -4.05 -10.61
C SER A 431 14.84 -4.19 -10.52
N LYS A 432 15.56 -3.95 -11.62
CA LYS A 432 17.03 -4.03 -11.64
C LYS A 432 17.72 -3.03 -10.74
N ILE A 433 17.07 -1.90 -10.41
CA ILE A 433 17.69 -0.92 -9.52
C ILE A 433 17.71 -1.39 -8.05
N PHE A 434 16.89 -2.41 -7.71
CA PHE A 434 16.79 -2.99 -6.39
C PHE A 434 17.68 -4.25 -6.22
N VAL A 435 18.72 -4.40 -7.05
CA VAL A 435 19.66 -5.53 -6.94
C VAL A 435 20.70 -5.27 -5.85
N ASP A 436 21.20 -4.06 -5.75
CA ASP A 436 22.17 -3.65 -4.72
C ASP A 436 22.07 -2.14 -4.40
N GLN A 437 22.69 -1.74 -3.31
CA GLN A 437 22.65 -0.36 -2.83
C GLN A 437 23.32 0.62 -3.81
N THR A 438 24.37 0.20 -4.53
CA THR A 438 25.07 1.06 -5.52
C THR A 438 24.15 1.42 -6.67
N HIS A 439 23.45 0.43 -7.24
CA HIS A 439 22.46 0.66 -8.29
C HIS A 439 21.31 1.54 -7.80
N LEU A 440 20.79 1.26 -6.61
CA LEU A 440 19.68 1.98 -6.01
C LEU A 440 20.00 3.47 -5.83
N TRP A 441 21.12 3.79 -5.19
CA TRP A 441 21.46 5.17 -4.85
C TRP A 441 21.96 5.96 -6.05
N THR A 442 22.74 5.35 -6.95
CA THR A 442 23.19 5.99 -8.20
C THR A 442 22.00 6.32 -9.09
N TYR A 443 21.03 5.41 -9.21
CA TYR A 443 19.80 5.67 -9.96
C TYR A 443 18.98 6.79 -9.31
N THR A 444 18.84 6.79 -8.00
CA THR A 444 18.10 7.80 -7.23
C THR A 444 18.72 9.19 -7.44
N ILE A 445 20.04 9.35 -7.27
CA ILE A 445 20.76 10.62 -7.46
C ILE A 445 20.60 11.12 -8.90
N ARG A 446 20.68 10.21 -9.88
CA ARG A 446 20.52 10.58 -11.30
C ARG A 446 19.16 11.17 -11.63
N HIS A 447 18.09 10.70 -10.96
CA HIS A 447 16.71 11.14 -11.21
C HIS A 447 16.23 12.21 -10.23
N ASN A 448 16.81 12.26 -9.04
CA ASN A 448 16.59 13.29 -8.04
C ASN A 448 17.94 13.75 -7.46
N PRO A 449 18.61 14.73 -8.09
CA PRO A 449 19.89 15.26 -7.59
C PRO A 449 19.79 15.95 -6.21
N TYR A 450 18.59 16.20 -5.69
CA TYR A 450 18.34 16.81 -4.38
C TYR A 450 18.09 15.77 -3.27
N ALA A 451 18.17 14.48 -3.58
CA ALA A 451 17.98 13.40 -2.62
C ALA A 451 19.22 13.24 -1.71
N TRP A 452 19.41 14.16 -0.76
CA TRP A 452 20.54 14.14 0.18
C TRP A 452 20.72 12.79 0.92
N PRO A 453 19.66 12.02 1.26
CA PRO A 453 19.87 10.70 1.86
C PRO A 453 20.54 9.70 0.93
N ALA A 454 20.27 9.80 -0.38
CA ALA A 454 20.87 8.92 -1.36
C ALA A 454 22.39 9.14 -1.48
N TYR A 455 22.87 10.38 -1.34
CA TYR A 455 24.29 10.68 -1.30
C TYR A 455 24.95 10.09 -0.03
N ASN A 456 24.34 10.26 1.14
CA ASN A 456 24.88 9.68 2.36
C ASN A 456 24.94 8.14 2.28
N ASN A 457 23.88 7.50 1.78
CA ASN A 457 23.82 6.06 1.68
C ASN A 457 24.80 5.51 0.62
N LEU A 458 24.98 6.22 -0.50
CA LEU A 458 26.04 5.90 -1.45
C LEU A 458 27.43 6.04 -0.79
N GLY A 459 27.64 7.08 0.01
CA GLY A 459 28.84 7.27 0.81
C GLY A 459 29.13 6.10 1.75
N ASN A 460 28.08 5.54 2.39
CA ASN A 460 28.20 4.35 3.24
C ASN A 460 28.69 3.14 2.42
N VAL A 461 28.11 2.89 1.26
CA VAL A 461 28.53 1.81 0.36
C VAL A 461 29.99 1.96 -0.04
N LEU A 462 30.36 3.15 -0.54
CA LEU A 462 31.73 3.45 -0.97
C LEU A 462 32.74 3.34 0.19
N SER A 463 32.36 3.76 1.38
CA SER A 463 33.18 3.61 2.59
C SER A 463 33.43 2.14 2.96
N ASN A 464 32.40 1.31 2.87
CA ASN A 464 32.50 -0.14 3.12
C ASN A 464 33.39 -0.83 2.07
N GLU A 465 33.35 -0.38 0.82
CA GLU A 465 34.22 -0.80 -0.28
C GLU A 465 35.64 -0.23 -0.19
N ARG A 466 35.96 0.55 0.85
CA ARG A 466 37.22 1.25 1.05
C ARG A 466 37.57 2.29 -0.03
N GLN A 467 36.58 2.77 -0.76
CA GLN A 467 36.70 3.87 -1.73
C GLN A 467 36.57 5.21 -1.00
N LEU A 468 37.42 5.46 -0.01
CA LEU A 468 37.30 6.57 0.93
C LEU A 468 37.22 7.98 0.27
N PRO A 469 37.99 8.32 -0.82
CA PRO A 469 37.82 9.61 -1.45
C PRO A 469 36.47 9.81 -2.14
N ALA A 470 35.89 8.73 -2.69
CA ALA A 470 34.57 8.79 -3.30
C ALA A 470 33.46 8.87 -2.23
N ALA A 471 33.67 8.19 -1.08
CA ALA A 471 32.79 8.28 0.07
C ALA A 471 32.76 9.70 0.65
N GLU A 472 33.93 10.36 0.81
CA GLU A 472 34.04 11.77 1.23
C GLU A 472 33.19 12.65 0.33
N ALA A 473 33.42 12.60 -0.99
CA ALA A 473 32.67 13.41 -1.94
C ALA A 473 31.16 13.18 -1.88
N ALA A 474 30.74 11.94 -1.60
CA ALA A 474 29.33 11.62 -1.44
C ALA A 474 28.75 12.23 -0.15
N TYR A 475 29.44 12.12 0.99
CA TYR A 475 28.98 12.76 2.24
C TYR A 475 28.99 14.29 2.16
N GLU A 476 30.00 14.90 1.51
CA GLU A 476 30.01 16.33 1.25
C GLU A 476 28.83 16.75 0.36
N GLY A 477 28.49 15.93 -0.65
CA GLY A 477 27.31 16.14 -1.48
C GLY A 477 26.01 16.10 -0.65
N ALA A 478 25.90 15.17 0.31
CA ALA A 478 24.76 15.13 1.23
C ALA A 478 24.68 16.38 2.10
N LEU A 479 25.80 16.83 2.66
CA LEU A 479 25.90 18.02 3.53
C LEU A 479 25.71 19.34 2.78
N LEU A 480 26.09 19.40 1.49
CA LEU A 480 25.79 20.55 0.65
C LEU A 480 24.28 20.75 0.46
N LEU A 481 23.52 19.66 0.38
CA LEU A 481 22.07 19.68 0.22
C LEU A 481 21.32 19.81 1.54
N ASN A 482 21.85 19.20 2.59
CA ASN A 482 21.29 19.26 3.95
C ASN A 482 22.43 19.43 4.97
N PRO A 483 22.82 20.68 5.31
CA PRO A 483 23.87 20.94 6.29
C PRO A 483 23.56 20.45 7.70
N ASP A 484 22.29 20.30 8.06
CA ASP A 484 21.84 19.85 9.39
C ASP A 484 21.59 18.34 9.41
N TYR A 485 22.51 17.54 8.84
CA TYR A 485 22.38 16.08 8.76
C TYR A 485 23.42 15.39 9.67
N PRO A 486 23.06 15.02 10.93
CA PRO A 486 23.98 14.49 11.93
C PRO A 486 24.72 13.23 11.46
N GLU A 487 24.04 12.30 10.80
CA GLU A 487 24.62 11.04 10.36
C GLU A 487 25.68 11.25 9.27
N ALA A 488 25.47 12.21 8.35
CA ALA A 488 26.46 12.52 7.32
C ALA A 488 27.71 13.18 7.92
N HIS A 489 27.57 14.08 8.91
CA HIS A 489 28.69 14.63 9.68
C HIS A 489 29.46 13.52 10.39
N ASN A 490 28.78 12.61 11.09
CA ASN A 490 29.42 11.48 11.74
C ASN A 490 30.18 10.61 10.73
N ASN A 491 29.60 10.31 9.58
CA ASN A 491 30.21 9.48 8.55
C ASN A 491 31.42 10.15 7.91
N LEU A 492 31.34 11.44 7.64
CA LEU A 492 32.49 12.23 7.14
C LEU A 492 33.61 12.28 8.20
N GLY A 493 33.28 12.45 9.47
CA GLY A 493 34.22 12.36 10.58
C GLY A 493 34.97 11.02 10.64
N ARG A 494 34.29 9.91 10.37
CA ARG A 494 34.91 8.58 10.25
C ARG A 494 35.93 8.50 9.10
N ILE A 495 35.65 9.14 7.95
CA ILE A 495 36.60 9.20 6.83
C ILE A 495 37.86 9.97 7.24
N TYR A 496 37.71 11.16 7.85
CA TYR A 496 38.85 11.95 8.33
C TYR A 496 39.66 11.21 9.39
N ALA A 497 39.00 10.48 10.30
CA ALA A 497 39.66 9.64 11.30
C ALA A 497 40.48 8.51 10.65
N ALA A 498 39.93 7.86 9.61
CA ALA A 498 40.64 6.82 8.85
C ALA A 498 41.90 7.34 8.15
N TRP A 499 41.95 8.61 7.77
CA TRP A 499 43.13 9.26 7.24
C TRP A 499 44.08 9.85 8.28
N GLY A 500 43.76 9.70 9.57
CA GLY A 500 44.55 10.27 10.66
C GLY A 500 44.39 11.79 10.79
N GLN A 501 43.40 12.39 10.15
CA GLN A 501 43.07 13.81 10.23
C GLN A 501 42.19 14.07 11.47
N PHE A 502 42.68 13.74 12.65
CA PHE A 502 41.91 13.74 13.88
C PHE A 502 41.25 15.09 14.24
N PRO A 503 41.89 16.26 14.04
CA PRO A 503 41.22 17.54 14.31
C PRO A 503 39.98 17.75 13.42
N ALA A 504 40.08 17.39 12.12
CA ALA A 504 38.94 17.48 11.22
C ALA A 504 37.83 16.47 11.58
N ALA A 505 38.22 15.25 11.97
CA ALA A 505 37.27 14.23 12.45
C ALA A 505 36.49 14.70 13.69
N LEU A 506 37.20 15.29 14.68
CA LEU A 506 36.56 15.82 15.90
C LEU A 506 35.56 16.95 15.58
N ALA A 507 35.91 17.88 14.68
CA ALA A 507 35.01 18.95 14.27
C ALA A 507 33.70 18.40 13.68
N GLN A 508 33.78 17.34 12.86
CA GLN A 508 32.61 16.71 12.28
C GLN A 508 31.76 15.95 13.31
N PHE A 509 32.39 15.23 14.25
CA PHE A 509 31.66 14.57 15.34
C PHE A 509 31.02 15.58 16.30
N GLU A 510 31.65 16.71 16.56
CA GLU A 510 31.10 17.78 17.40
C GLU A 510 29.88 18.43 16.74
N GLU A 511 29.92 18.61 15.42
CA GLU A 511 28.78 19.12 14.70
C GLU A 511 27.62 18.10 14.67
N ALA A 512 27.91 16.81 14.46
CA ALA A 512 26.92 15.75 14.58
C ALA A 512 26.22 15.75 15.94
N LEU A 513 27.00 15.87 17.03
CA LEU A 513 26.49 15.92 18.41
C LEU A 513 25.82 17.24 18.78
N ARG A 514 26.17 18.34 18.12
CA ARG A 514 25.45 19.61 18.25
C ARG A 514 24.04 19.51 17.69
N LEU A 515 23.90 18.83 16.55
CA LEU A 515 22.63 18.61 15.87
C LEU A 515 21.78 17.55 16.57
N GLU A 516 22.41 16.43 17.00
CA GLU A 516 21.78 15.31 17.70
C GLU A 516 22.65 14.86 18.88
N PRO A 517 22.44 15.42 20.10
CA PRO A 517 23.28 15.13 21.28
C PRO A 517 23.34 13.66 21.68
N ASP A 518 22.26 12.90 21.40
CA ASP A 518 22.11 11.50 21.78
C ASP A 518 22.56 10.51 20.68
N LEU A 519 23.18 10.99 19.60
CA LEU A 519 23.69 10.14 18.52
C LEU A 519 24.85 9.26 19.03
N ALA A 520 24.53 8.03 19.45
CA ALA A 520 25.46 7.10 20.10
C ALA A 520 26.72 6.82 19.26
N SER A 521 26.57 6.69 17.93
CA SER A 521 27.68 6.45 17.01
C SER A 521 28.66 7.60 16.98
N ALA A 522 28.21 8.85 17.00
CA ALA A 522 29.06 10.03 17.03
C ALA A 522 29.78 10.17 18.39
N GLN A 523 29.10 9.86 19.51
CA GLN A 523 29.72 9.83 20.84
C GLN A 523 30.86 8.80 20.90
N GLN A 524 30.64 7.58 20.42
CA GLN A 524 31.61 6.50 20.38
C GLN A 524 32.81 6.85 19.47
N ASN A 525 32.55 7.35 18.28
CA ASN A 525 33.58 7.72 17.32
C ASN A 525 34.43 8.88 17.84
N LYS A 526 33.82 9.90 18.46
CA LYS A 526 34.54 11.00 19.11
C LYS A 526 35.46 10.50 20.22
N ALA A 527 34.94 9.63 21.08
CA ALA A 527 35.73 9.05 22.19
C ALA A 527 36.92 8.23 21.67
N ALA A 528 36.71 7.42 20.62
CA ALA A 528 37.78 6.63 19.99
C ALA A 528 38.89 7.51 19.42
N VAL A 529 38.55 8.61 18.74
CA VAL A 529 39.55 9.56 18.19
C VAL A 529 40.31 10.26 19.30
N LEU A 530 39.66 10.71 20.36
CA LEU A 530 40.32 11.33 21.52
C LEU A 530 41.31 10.38 22.20
N GLN A 531 40.94 9.11 22.34
CA GLN A 531 41.82 8.07 22.87
C GLN A 531 43.03 7.85 21.96
N ALA A 532 42.83 7.75 20.64
CA ALA A 532 43.91 7.60 19.68
C ALA A 532 44.88 8.79 19.72
N MET A 533 44.40 10.01 19.83
CA MET A 533 45.24 11.22 19.96
C MET A 533 46.06 11.20 21.28
N ALA A 534 45.47 10.75 22.38
CA ALA A 534 46.19 10.65 23.70
C ALA A 534 47.30 9.60 23.72
N THR A 535 47.21 8.57 22.88
CA THR A 535 48.22 7.51 22.76
C THR A 535 49.30 7.78 21.71
N MET A 536 49.15 8.87 20.93
CA MET A 536 50.19 9.24 19.95
C MET A 536 51.42 9.85 20.62
N PRO A 537 52.63 9.44 20.21
CA PRO A 537 53.84 10.13 20.65
C PRO A 537 53.81 11.59 20.21
N PRO A 538 54.30 12.55 21.02
CA PRO A 538 54.35 13.93 20.64
C PRO A 538 55.06 14.09 19.29
N LYS A 539 54.45 14.80 18.37
CA LYS A 539 55.09 15.13 17.09
C LYS A 539 56.39 15.89 17.40
N LYS A 540 57.56 15.29 17.00
CA LYS A 540 58.89 15.92 17.10
C LYS A 540 58.97 17.12 16.16
#